data_b1cba99ed65026fe59db43bc18c9cd67
#
_entry.id   b1cba99ed65026fe59db43bc18c9cd67
#
_cell.length_a   1.000
_cell.length_b   1.000
_cell.length_c   1.000
_cell.angle_alpha   90.00
_cell.angle_beta   90.00
_cell.angle_gamma   90.00
#
_symmetry.space_group_name_H-M   'P 1'
#
loop_
_entity.id
_entity.type
_entity.pdbx_description
1 polymer ?
#
loop_
_entity_poly.entity_id
_entity_poly.type
_entity_poly.pdbx_seq_one_letter_code
_entity_poly.pdbx_strand_id
1 'polypeptide(L)'
;MEENLTVRALVHNTLQTVRKAALPLVQIIGGGQALILLLSVVCLGATPFGQNMQEHPIGYTIWSLCSAFIGIIIMTASLITMETAREGNLLTWKEALKAAWHKVWAVLGATIYVTLLVWAAAVLLAIVLTLIGVGIYFISSTASIVFAILAGLIMLVLVIVLAVYVAFSLYAVALSHTTVWNAPVYVYRLLKGRTCHTLLLCIVSGIAIMLLGLATGIIQVLLTPLYLISLWFGMVVMWLFSLPIAVLNGMIGLGSASEIYHALTETTQNR
;
A
#
# COMPACT_ATOMS: atom_id res chain seq x y z
N MET A 1 -27.73 14.71 -8.80
CA MET A 1 -27.45 13.31 -9.17
C MET A 1 -26.09 12.98 -8.59
N GLU A 2 -26.02 12.12 -7.58
CA GLU A 2 -24.72 11.66 -7.06
C GLU A 2 -24.10 10.76 -8.15
N GLU A 3 -23.10 11.25 -8.85
CA GLU A 3 -22.27 10.40 -9.72
C GLU A 3 -21.47 9.44 -8.81
N ASN A 4 -22.08 8.28 -8.55
CA ASN A 4 -21.35 7.21 -7.88
C ASN A 4 -20.19 6.82 -8.78
N LEU A 5 -18.96 6.92 -8.26
CA LEU A 5 -17.75 6.50 -8.96
C LEU A 5 -17.91 5.03 -9.38
N THR A 6 -18.15 4.80 -10.67
CA THR A 6 -18.25 3.45 -11.22
C THR A 6 -16.86 2.87 -11.46
N VAL A 7 -16.75 1.54 -11.51
CA VAL A 7 -15.47 0.86 -11.84
C VAL A 7 -14.89 1.38 -13.16
N ARG A 8 -15.74 1.62 -14.18
CA ARG A 8 -15.32 2.16 -15.47
C ARG A 8 -14.76 3.57 -15.34
N ALA A 9 -15.43 4.45 -14.58
CA ALA A 9 -14.97 5.81 -14.34
C ALA A 9 -13.67 5.79 -13.53
N LEU A 10 -13.54 4.93 -12.49
CA LEU A 10 -12.32 4.74 -11.73
C LEU A 10 -11.15 4.40 -12.65
N VAL A 11 -11.29 3.38 -13.49
CA VAL A 11 -10.22 2.96 -14.41
C VAL A 11 -9.85 4.07 -15.38
N HIS A 12 -10.84 4.73 -15.98
CA HIS A 12 -10.61 5.81 -16.93
C HIS A 12 -9.88 6.99 -16.29
N ASN A 13 -10.35 7.46 -15.14
CA ASN A 13 -9.77 8.60 -14.42
C ASN A 13 -8.35 8.26 -13.93
N THR A 14 -8.16 7.06 -13.35
CA THR A 14 -6.83 6.58 -12.95
C THR A 14 -5.85 6.63 -14.13
N LEU A 15 -6.24 6.08 -15.29
CA LEU A 15 -5.38 6.08 -16.46
C LEU A 15 -5.08 7.49 -16.99
N GLN A 16 -6.05 8.40 -16.96
CA GLN A 16 -5.83 9.79 -17.34
C GLN A 16 -4.86 10.50 -16.41
N THR A 17 -5.07 10.41 -15.09
CA THR A 17 -4.21 11.04 -14.07
C THR A 17 -2.80 10.48 -14.13
N VAL A 18 -2.67 9.16 -14.19
CA VAL A 18 -1.37 8.48 -14.33
C VAL A 18 -0.67 8.89 -15.62
N ARG A 19 -1.40 8.96 -16.77
CA ARG A 19 -0.81 9.40 -18.04
C ARG A 19 -0.28 10.84 -17.99
N LYS A 20 -1.02 11.76 -17.39
CA LYS A 20 -0.58 13.17 -17.22
C LYS A 20 0.67 13.26 -16.35
N ALA A 21 0.74 12.51 -15.27
CA ALA A 21 1.84 12.49 -14.32
C ALA A 21 2.91 11.42 -14.61
N ALA A 22 2.84 10.72 -15.76
CA ALA A 22 3.64 9.53 -16.02
C ALA A 22 5.14 9.75 -15.85
N LEU A 23 5.70 10.80 -16.44
CA LEU A 23 7.14 11.04 -16.38
C LEU A 23 7.65 11.28 -14.95
N PRO A 24 7.11 12.24 -14.16
CA PRO A 24 7.55 12.41 -12.78
C PRO A 24 7.27 11.19 -11.91
N LEU A 25 6.16 10.45 -12.10
CA LEU A 25 5.86 9.24 -11.35
C LEU A 25 6.87 8.12 -11.63
N VAL A 26 7.24 7.90 -12.90
CA VAL A 26 8.29 6.92 -13.26
C VAL A 26 9.61 7.30 -12.60
N GLN A 27 9.97 8.58 -12.58
CA GLN A 27 11.21 9.06 -11.96
C GLN A 27 11.18 8.89 -10.43
N ILE A 28 10.05 9.19 -9.77
CA ILE A 28 9.90 9.06 -8.31
C ILE A 28 9.87 7.59 -7.89
N ILE A 29 8.96 6.81 -8.48
CA ILE A 29 8.78 5.39 -8.10
C ILE A 29 9.97 4.57 -8.57
N GLY A 30 10.41 4.74 -9.83
CA GLY A 30 11.54 4.00 -10.38
C GLY A 30 12.85 4.34 -9.69
N GLY A 31 13.13 5.63 -9.47
CA GLY A 31 14.31 6.07 -8.74
C GLY A 31 14.32 5.58 -7.29
N GLY A 32 13.17 5.62 -6.62
CA GLY A 32 13.01 5.11 -5.27
C GLY A 32 13.19 3.59 -5.17
N GLN A 33 12.60 2.83 -6.10
CA GLN A 33 12.80 1.37 -6.18
C GLN A 33 14.27 1.01 -6.48
N ALA A 34 14.92 1.73 -7.39
CA ALA A 34 16.34 1.54 -7.66
C ALA A 34 17.20 1.81 -6.42
N LEU A 35 16.87 2.84 -5.64
CA LEU A 35 17.56 3.15 -4.39
C LEU A 35 17.36 2.05 -3.34
N ILE A 36 16.14 1.52 -3.18
CA ILE A 36 15.84 0.39 -2.28
C ILE A 36 16.63 -0.86 -2.69
N LEU A 37 16.74 -1.13 -3.99
CA LEU A 37 17.50 -2.25 -4.52
C LEU A 37 19.01 -2.08 -4.26
N LEU A 38 19.56 -0.88 -4.50
CA LEU A 38 20.96 -0.59 -4.17
C LEU A 38 21.23 -0.77 -2.68
N LEU A 39 20.32 -0.29 -1.85
CA LEU A 39 20.42 -0.46 -0.40
C LEU A 39 20.38 -1.95 0.01
N SER A 40 19.59 -2.77 -0.67
CA SER A 40 19.53 -4.20 -0.40
C SER A 40 20.89 -4.87 -0.67
N VAL A 41 21.58 -4.50 -1.75
CA VAL A 41 22.93 -5.00 -2.04
C VAL A 41 23.93 -4.59 -0.97
N VAL A 42 23.86 -3.35 -0.51
CA VAL A 42 24.80 -2.83 0.51
C VAL A 42 24.57 -3.51 1.87
N CYS A 43 23.30 -3.68 2.27
CA CYS A 43 22.96 -4.20 3.61
C CYS A 43 22.94 -5.73 3.70
N LEU A 44 22.59 -6.40 2.59
CA LEU A 44 22.33 -7.84 2.57
C LEU A 44 23.32 -8.62 1.69
N GLY A 45 24.15 -7.92 0.94
CA GLY A 45 25.01 -8.54 -0.06
C GLY A 45 24.22 -9.04 -1.26
N ALA A 46 24.92 -9.76 -2.14
CA ALA A 46 24.35 -10.31 -3.38
C ALA A 46 23.68 -11.68 -3.16
N THR A 47 23.04 -11.91 -2.03
CA THR A 47 22.39 -13.19 -1.74
C THR A 47 20.93 -13.20 -2.21
N PRO A 48 20.36 -14.35 -2.61
CA PRO A 48 18.96 -14.45 -3.00
C PRO A 48 18.00 -14.01 -1.88
N PHE A 49 16.97 -13.28 -2.23
CA PHE A 49 15.91 -12.89 -1.28
C PHE A 49 15.35 -14.13 -0.57
N GLY A 50 15.47 -14.19 0.74
CA GLY A 50 14.93 -15.26 1.58
C GLY A 50 15.94 -15.95 2.51
N GLN A 51 17.24 -16.02 2.15
CA GLN A 51 18.27 -16.54 3.04
C GLN A 51 18.83 -15.46 3.99
N ASN A 52 18.64 -14.19 3.63
CA ASN A 52 19.28 -13.03 4.24
C ASN A 52 18.88 -12.74 5.69
N MET A 53 17.66 -13.14 6.11
CA MET A 53 17.16 -12.81 7.44
C MET A 53 17.91 -13.58 8.55
N GLN A 54 18.34 -14.83 8.25
CA GLN A 54 19.06 -15.66 9.20
C GLN A 54 20.57 -15.37 9.21
N GLU A 55 21.13 -15.05 8.04
CA GLU A 55 22.58 -14.81 7.89
C GLU A 55 23.00 -13.40 8.29
N HIS A 56 22.14 -12.39 8.05
CA HIS A 56 22.42 -10.97 8.30
C HIS A 56 21.28 -10.23 9.01
N PRO A 57 20.93 -10.58 10.26
CA PRO A 57 19.76 -10.01 10.93
C PRO A 57 19.85 -8.50 11.13
N ILE A 58 21.02 -7.96 11.40
CA ILE A 58 21.24 -6.51 11.56
C ILE A 58 21.10 -5.81 10.20
N GLY A 59 21.74 -6.33 9.16
CA GLY A 59 21.65 -5.79 7.80
C GLY A 59 20.20 -5.79 7.30
N TYR A 60 19.45 -6.87 7.55
CA TYR A 60 18.03 -6.96 7.21
C TYR A 60 17.18 -5.92 7.94
N THR A 61 17.43 -5.71 9.24
CA THR A 61 16.72 -4.70 10.03
C THR A 61 16.97 -3.29 9.49
N ILE A 62 18.23 -2.95 9.23
CA ILE A 62 18.61 -1.63 8.68
C ILE A 62 17.97 -1.45 7.29
N TRP A 63 18.10 -2.43 6.41
CA TRP A 63 17.47 -2.39 5.08
C TRP A 63 15.94 -2.20 5.16
N SER A 64 15.27 -2.94 6.04
CA SER A 64 13.81 -2.87 6.22
C SER A 64 13.36 -1.48 6.68
N LEU A 65 14.04 -0.91 7.70
CA LEU A 65 13.72 0.42 8.20
C LEU A 65 13.97 1.52 7.16
N CYS A 66 15.12 1.47 6.47
CA CYS A 66 15.43 2.44 5.42
C CYS A 66 14.47 2.32 4.23
N SER A 67 14.13 1.09 3.83
CA SER A 67 13.18 0.84 2.73
C SER A 67 11.77 1.33 3.07
N ALA A 68 11.32 1.13 4.30
CA ALA A 68 10.05 1.66 4.79
C ALA A 68 10.03 3.20 4.76
N PHE A 69 11.11 3.85 5.21
CA PHE A 69 11.24 5.30 5.19
C PHE A 69 11.25 5.86 3.75
N ILE A 70 12.04 5.26 2.86
CA ILE A 70 12.06 5.61 1.43
C ILE A 70 10.67 5.40 0.81
N GLY A 71 10.00 4.30 1.14
CA GLY A 71 8.64 3.99 0.70
C GLY A 71 7.62 5.07 1.08
N ILE A 72 7.70 5.62 2.30
CA ILE A 72 6.85 6.73 2.75
C ILE A 72 7.11 7.99 1.89
N ILE A 73 8.37 8.31 1.60
CA ILE A 73 8.71 9.46 0.77
C ILE A 73 8.18 9.28 -0.65
N ILE A 74 8.39 8.11 -1.27
CA ILE A 74 7.90 7.78 -2.61
C ILE A 74 6.38 7.91 -2.67
N MET A 75 5.68 7.30 -1.71
CA MET A 75 4.22 7.35 -1.62
C MET A 75 3.72 8.80 -1.53
N THR A 76 4.29 9.58 -0.61
CA THR A 76 3.89 10.97 -0.38
C THR A 76 4.17 11.84 -1.62
N ALA A 77 5.35 11.71 -2.24
CA ALA A 77 5.71 12.45 -3.45
C ALA A 77 4.79 12.09 -4.62
N SER A 78 4.48 10.79 -4.79
CA SER A 78 3.59 10.33 -5.86
C SER A 78 2.16 10.84 -5.68
N LEU A 79 1.64 10.87 -4.44
CA LEU A 79 0.31 11.41 -4.13
C LEU A 79 0.23 12.91 -4.44
N ILE A 80 1.24 13.69 -4.01
CA ILE A 80 1.31 15.12 -4.31
C ILE A 80 1.36 15.34 -5.83
N THR A 81 2.16 14.56 -6.55
CA THR A 81 2.27 14.65 -8.01
C THR A 81 0.94 14.35 -8.71
N MET A 82 0.21 13.33 -8.26
CA MET A 82 -1.10 12.99 -8.83
C MET A 82 -2.14 14.07 -8.57
N GLU A 83 -2.19 14.61 -7.35
CA GLU A 83 -3.13 15.67 -6.99
C GLU A 83 -2.89 16.93 -7.81
N THR A 84 -1.63 17.39 -7.89
CA THR A 84 -1.28 18.57 -8.68
C THR A 84 -1.50 18.35 -10.19
N ALA A 85 -1.26 17.14 -10.72
CA ALA A 85 -1.56 16.80 -12.10
C ALA A 85 -3.07 16.82 -12.41
N ARG A 86 -3.91 16.49 -11.42
CA ARG A 86 -5.37 16.60 -11.51
C ARG A 86 -5.80 18.06 -11.61
N GLU A 87 -5.21 18.94 -10.83
CA GLU A 87 -5.42 20.38 -10.87
C GLU A 87 -4.87 21.05 -12.13
N GLY A 88 -4.19 20.29 -13.01
CA GLY A 88 -3.59 20.79 -14.24
C GLY A 88 -2.16 21.32 -14.09
N ASN A 89 -1.59 21.25 -12.89
CA ASN A 89 -0.23 21.66 -12.59
C ASN A 89 0.70 20.45 -12.57
N LEU A 90 1.74 20.46 -13.40
CA LEU A 90 2.72 19.36 -13.42
C LEU A 90 3.95 19.76 -12.59
N LEU A 91 4.15 19.04 -11.49
CA LEU A 91 5.38 19.15 -10.70
C LEU A 91 6.51 18.33 -11.33
N THR A 92 7.72 18.85 -11.25
CA THR A 92 8.90 18.03 -11.51
C THR A 92 9.13 17.06 -10.36
N TRP A 93 9.82 15.95 -10.62
CA TRP A 93 10.14 14.96 -9.58
C TRP A 93 10.90 15.57 -8.38
N LYS A 94 11.76 16.58 -8.63
CA LYS A 94 12.52 17.28 -7.57
C LYS A 94 11.61 18.10 -6.66
N GLU A 95 10.67 18.83 -7.23
CA GLU A 95 9.69 19.62 -6.48
C GLU A 95 8.77 18.72 -5.66
N ALA A 96 8.30 17.60 -6.24
CA ALA A 96 7.50 16.62 -5.55
C ALA A 96 8.24 15.98 -4.37
N LEU A 97 9.51 15.59 -4.54
CA LEU A 97 10.34 15.06 -3.44
C LEU A 97 10.60 16.11 -2.36
N LYS A 98 10.85 17.36 -2.73
CA LYS A 98 11.00 18.46 -1.77
C LYS A 98 9.71 18.66 -0.95
N ALA A 99 8.56 18.68 -1.60
CA ALA A 99 7.27 18.80 -0.93
C ALA A 99 6.99 17.60 -0.01
N ALA A 100 7.30 16.38 -0.47
CA ALA A 100 7.17 15.16 0.34
C ALA A 100 8.08 15.19 1.58
N TRP A 101 9.32 15.67 1.43
CA TRP A 101 10.28 15.77 2.54
C TRP A 101 9.75 16.62 3.70
N HIS A 102 9.07 17.72 3.41
CA HIS A 102 8.46 18.57 4.44
C HIS A 102 7.31 17.87 5.18
N LYS A 103 6.65 16.91 4.53
CA LYS A 103 5.50 16.18 5.11
C LYS A 103 5.88 14.81 5.70
N VAL A 104 7.08 14.31 5.44
CA VAL A 104 7.49 12.93 5.79
C VAL A 104 7.28 12.63 7.27
N TRP A 105 7.61 13.55 8.16
CA TRP A 105 7.47 13.34 9.60
C TRP A 105 6.01 13.26 10.05
N ALA A 106 5.13 14.06 9.45
CA ALA A 106 3.69 13.97 9.71
C ALA A 106 3.11 12.65 9.21
N VAL A 107 3.50 12.21 7.99
CA VAL A 107 3.05 10.93 7.42
C VAL A 107 3.63 9.76 8.21
N LEU A 108 4.90 9.81 8.62
CA LEU A 108 5.53 8.80 9.47
C LEU A 108 4.81 8.69 10.82
N GLY A 109 4.54 9.83 11.47
CA GLY A 109 3.77 9.87 12.71
C GLY A 109 2.36 9.29 12.55
N ALA A 110 1.68 9.62 11.44
CA ALA A 110 0.39 9.04 11.12
C ALA A 110 0.46 7.53 10.89
N THR A 111 1.48 7.06 10.18
CA THR A 111 1.71 5.62 9.95
C THR A 111 1.84 4.88 11.26
N ILE A 112 2.70 5.35 12.16
CA ILE A 112 2.91 4.72 13.47
C ILE A 112 1.62 4.76 14.28
N TYR A 113 1.00 5.92 14.41
CA TYR A 113 -0.21 6.11 15.23
C TYR A 113 -1.38 5.25 14.74
N VAL A 114 -1.71 5.32 13.45
CA VAL A 114 -2.85 4.58 12.89
C VAL A 114 -2.57 3.08 12.92
N THR A 115 -1.33 2.65 12.64
CA THR A 115 -0.94 1.24 12.72
C THR A 115 -1.08 0.71 14.15
N LEU A 116 -0.66 1.45 15.17
CA LEU A 116 -0.83 1.06 16.57
C LEU A 116 -2.30 0.93 16.96
N LEU A 117 -3.17 1.87 16.52
CA LEU A 117 -4.61 1.78 16.75
C LEU A 117 -5.21 0.53 16.11
N VAL A 118 -4.83 0.24 14.87
CA VAL A 118 -5.31 -0.94 14.14
C VAL A 118 -4.85 -2.23 14.82
N TRP A 119 -3.57 -2.30 15.24
CA TRP A 119 -3.06 -3.44 15.98
C TRP A 119 -3.77 -3.65 17.31
N ALA A 120 -4.01 -2.57 18.07
CA ALA A 120 -4.75 -2.66 19.33
C ALA A 120 -6.18 -3.20 19.10
N ALA A 121 -6.88 -2.70 18.10
CA ALA A 121 -8.22 -3.17 17.76
C ALA A 121 -8.23 -4.64 17.31
N ALA A 122 -7.26 -5.04 16.47
CA ALA A 122 -7.14 -6.42 15.99
C ALA A 122 -6.82 -7.40 17.14
N VAL A 123 -5.91 -7.03 18.03
CA VAL A 123 -5.55 -7.86 19.22
C VAL A 123 -6.75 -8.00 20.15
N LEU A 124 -7.48 -6.93 20.45
CA LEU A 124 -8.67 -7.00 21.29
C LEU A 124 -9.72 -7.93 20.70
N LEU A 125 -9.99 -7.81 19.39
CA LEU A 125 -10.94 -8.71 18.73
C LEU A 125 -10.45 -10.16 18.72
N ALA A 126 -9.17 -10.41 18.47
CA ALA A 126 -8.59 -11.75 18.50
C ALA A 126 -8.73 -12.39 19.88
N ILE A 127 -8.50 -11.64 20.96
CA ILE A 127 -8.71 -12.11 22.33
C ILE A 127 -10.17 -12.52 22.55
N VAL A 128 -11.13 -11.65 22.17
CA VAL A 128 -12.56 -11.92 22.33
C VAL A 128 -12.98 -13.16 21.55
N LEU A 129 -12.57 -13.27 20.28
CA LEU A 129 -12.89 -14.43 19.45
C LEU A 129 -12.27 -15.73 20.01
N THR A 130 -11.04 -15.65 20.53
CA THR A 130 -10.38 -16.80 21.15
C THR A 130 -11.12 -17.25 22.41
N LEU A 131 -11.53 -16.33 23.28
CA LEU A 131 -12.29 -16.66 24.50
C LEU A 131 -13.63 -17.33 24.17
N ILE A 132 -14.34 -16.81 23.16
CA ILE A 132 -15.60 -17.41 22.67
C ILE A 132 -15.33 -18.81 22.11
N GLY A 133 -14.28 -18.96 21.28
CA GLY A 133 -13.90 -20.24 20.66
C GLY A 133 -13.55 -21.31 21.70
N VAL A 134 -12.81 -20.94 22.75
CA VAL A 134 -12.51 -21.83 23.88
C VAL A 134 -13.79 -22.26 24.61
N GLY A 135 -14.70 -21.31 24.86
CA GLY A 135 -16.00 -21.62 25.47
C GLY A 135 -16.82 -22.64 24.64
N ILE A 136 -16.88 -22.44 23.32
CA ILE A 136 -17.57 -23.35 22.40
C ILE A 136 -16.89 -24.75 22.37
N TYR A 137 -15.55 -24.79 22.43
CA TYR A 137 -14.80 -26.06 22.44
C TYR A 137 -15.17 -26.95 23.59
N PHE A 138 -15.43 -26.42 24.80
CA PHE A 138 -15.88 -27.17 25.94
C PHE A 138 -17.30 -27.77 25.79
N ILE A 139 -18.11 -27.22 24.87
CA ILE A 139 -19.46 -27.70 24.57
C ILE A 139 -19.41 -28.75 23.44
N SER A 140 -18.69 -28.44 22.35
CA SER A 140 -18.58 -29.30 21.17
C SER A 140 -17.34 -28.96 20.34
N SER A 141 -16.48 -29.96 20.11
CA SER A 141 -15.30 -29.80 19.25
C SER A 141 -15.67 -29.49 17.80
N THR A 142 -16.73 -30.09 17.28
CA THR A 142 -17.20 -29.82 15.90
C THR A 142 -17.70 -28.37 15.75
N ALA A 143 -18.45 -27.87 16.73
CA ALA A 143 -18.93 -26.49 16.73
C ALA A 143 -17.76 -25.50 16.81
N SER A 144 -16.68 -25.81 17.52
CA SER A 144 -15.50 -24.96 17.61
C SER A 144 -14.77 -24.85 16.29
N ILE A 145 -14.73 -25.91 15.46
CA ILE A 145 -14.13 -25.84 14.10
C ILE A 145 -14.94 -24.90 13.21
N VAL A 146 -16.25 -25.02 13.19
CA VAL A 146 -17.12 -24.13 12.42
C VAL A 146 -16.94 -22.68 12.87
N PHE A 147 -16.91 -22.44 14.18
CA PHE A 147 -16.65 -21.11 14.74
C PHE A 147 -15.28 -20.57 14.33
N ALA A 148 -14.22 -21.38 14.35
CA ALA A 148 -12.88 -20.97 13.95
C ALA A 148 -12.84 -20.52 12.48
N ILE A 149 -13.54 -21.21 11.58
CA ILE A 149 -13.66 -20.81 10.17
C ILE A 149 -14.38 -19.47 10.05
N LEU A 150 -15.51 -19.30 10.74
CA LEU A 150 -16.27 -18.04 10.73
C LEU A 150 -15.46 -16.89 11.34
N ALA A 151 -14.79 -17.12 12.45
CA ALA A 151 -13.89 -16.13 13.07
C ALA A 151 -12.76 -15.74 12.14
N GLY A 152 -12.15 -16.69 11.43
CA GLY A 152 -11.14 -16.43 10.41
C GLY A 152 -11.65 -15.54 9.27
N LEU A 153 -12.85 -15.80 8.77
CA LEU A 153 -13.49 -14.95 7.74
C LEU A 153 -13.78 -13.53 8.26
N ILE A 154 -14.28 -13.40 9.49
CA ILE A 154 -14.52 -12.11 10.12
C ILE A 154 -13.20 -11.33 10.24
N MET A 155 -12.13 -11.98 10.71
CA MET A 155 -10.81 -11.36 10.84
C MET A 155 -10.27 -10.93 9.47
N LEU A 156 -10.44 -11.73 8.42
CA LEU A 156 -10.02 -11.38 7.07
C LEU A 156 -10.72 -10.10 6.57
N VAL A 157 -12.05 -10.04 6.73
CA VAL A 157 -12.82 -8.83 6.34
C VAL A 157 -12.37 -7.62 7.16
N LEU A 158 -12.17 -7.79 8.46
CA LEU A 158 -11.68 -6.72 9.32
C LEU A 158 -10.32 -6.19 8.86
N VAL A 159 -9.36 -7.08 8.56
CA VAL A 159 -8.03 -6.69 8.08
C VAL A 159 -8.14 -5.86 6.80
N ILE A 160 -9.00 -6.24 5.85
CA ILE A 160 -9.23 -5.47 4.62
C ILE A 160 -9.79 -4.08 4.94
N VAL A 161 -10.81 -4.00 5.79
CA VAL A 161 -11.40 -2.72 6.21
C VAL A 161 -10.36 -1.83 6.87
N LEU A 162 -9.60 -2.37 7.81
CA LEU A 162 -8.57 -1.62 8.53
C LEU A 162 -7.44 -1.16 7.60
N ALA A 163 -7.04 -1.97 6.62
CA ALA A 163 -6.05 -1.58 5.62
C ALA A 163 -6.52 -0.35 4.81
N VAL A 164 -7.79 -0.29 4.42
CA VAL A 164 -8.38 0.88 3.75
C VAL A 164 -8.36 2.10 4.67
N TYR A 165 -8.70 1.94 5.95
CA TYR A 165 -8.63 3.02 6.93
C TYR A 165 -7.21 3.56 7.11
N VAL A 166 -6.21 2.69 7.20
CA VAL A 166 -4.80 3.09 7.27
C VAL A 166 -4.41 3.89 6.03
N ALA A 167 -4.65 3.33 4.84
CA ALA A 167 -4.28 3.97 3.59
C ALA A 167 -4.88 5.37 3.44
N PHE A 168 -6.20 5.52 3.68
CA PHE A 168 -6.85 6.81 3.55
C PHE A 168 -6.47 7.80 4.65
N SER A 169 -6.13 7.33 5.85
CA SER A 169 -5.59 8.18 6.91
C SER A 169 -4.24 8.77 6.51
N LEU A 170 -3.38 7.97 5.88
CA LEU A 170 -2.09 8.44 5.37
C LEU A 170 -2.28 9.44 4.23
N TYR A 171 -3.23 9.20 3.32
CA TYR A 171 -3.55 10.12 2.23
C TYR A 171 -4.08 11.46 2.76
N ALA A 172 -4.97 11.44 3.74
CA ALA A 172 -5.51 12.64 4.35
C ALA A 172 -4.40 13.50 4.99
N VAL A 173 -3.43 12.90 5.64
CA VAL A 173 -2.27 13.60 6.22
C VAL A 173 -1.30 14.06 5.14
N ALA A 174 -0.99 13.22 4.15
CA ALA A 174 -0.08 13.55 3.05
C ALA A 174 -0.58 14.73 2.23
N LEU A 175 -1.89 14.81 1.97
CA LEU A 175 -2.54 15.92 1.26
C LEU A 175 -2.90 17.11 2.17
N SER A 176 -2.56 17.04 3.45
CA SER A 176 -2.81 18.11 4.44
C SER A 176 -4.30 18.40 4.72
N HIS A 177 -5.19 17.43 4.46
CA HIS A 177 -6.62 17.57 4.76
C HIS A 177 -6.91 17.45 6.25
N THR A 178 -6.00 16.87 7.04
CA THR A 178 -6.16 16.69 8.48
C THR A 178 -4.81 16.57 9.19
N THR A 179 -4.86 16.68 10.52
CA THR A 179 -3.69 16.41 11.37
C THR A 179 -3.56 14.92 11.67
N VAL A 180 -2.37 14.49 12.09
CA VAL A 180 -2.07 13.09 12.46
C VAL A 180 -3.12 12.50 13.42
N TRP A 181 -3.45 13.25 14.49
CA TRP A 181 -4.36 12.78 15.55
C TRP A 181 -5.81 12.66 15.09
N ASN A 182 -6.24 13.50 14.15
CA ASN A 182 -7.61 13.54 13.66
C ASN A 182 -7.83 12.65 12.42
N ALA A 183 -6.75 12.11 11.84
CA ALA A 183 -6.83 11.32 10.62
C ALA A 183 -7.81 10.13 10.69
N PRO A 184 -7.84 9.30 11.74
CA PRO A 184 -8.79 8.18 11.81
C PRO A 184 -10.24 8.67 11.89
N VAL A 185 -10.51 9.75 12.64
CA VAL A 185 -11.85 10.31 12.78
C VAL A 185 -12.31 10.97 11.47
N TYR A 186 -11.40 11.66 10.78
CA TYR A 186 -11.66 12.25 9.47
C TYR A 186 -12.04 11.16 8.46
N VAL A 187 -11.27 10.08 8.36
CA VAL A 187 -11.53 8.97 7.44
C VAL A 187 -12.83 8.23 7.81
N TYR A 188 -13.11 8.06 9.10
CA TYR A 188 -14.39 7.50 9.53
C TYR A 188 -15.57 8.31 9.00
N ARG A 189 -15.51 9.64 9.12
CA ARG A 189 -16.57 10.53 8.60
C ARG A 189 -16.67 10.46 7.08
N LEU A 190 -15.53 10.37 6.38
CA LEU A 190 -15.45 10.25 4.94
C LEU A 190 -16.11 8.97 4.42
N LEU A 191 -15.90 7.85 5.12
CA LEU A 191 -16.41 6.53 4.74
C LEU A 191 -17.84 6.26 5.23
N LYS A 192 -18.35 7.03 6.17
CA LYS A 192 -19.66 6.81 6.76
C LYS A 192 -20.77 6.78 5.72
N GLY A 193 -21.48 5.66 5.64
CA GLY A 193 -22.56 5.41 4.69
C GLY A 193 -22.13 4.96 3.29
N ARG A 194 -20.81 4.87 3.01
CA ARG A 194 -20.24 4.47 1.70
C ARG A 194 -19.21 3.36 1.80
N THR A 195 -19.04 2.79 2.98
CA THR A 195 -17.97 1.81 3.27
C THR A 195 -18.01 0.63 2.30
N CYS A 196 -19.19 0.03 2.05
CA CYS A 196 -19.32 -1.12 1.15
C CYS A 196 -18.92 -0.78 -0.29
N HIS A 197 -19.34 0.36 -0.82
CA HIS A 197 -19.00 0.78 -2.17
C HIS A 197 -17.50 1.05 -2.30
N THR A 198 -16.92 1.76 -1.33
CA THR A 198 -15.49 2.04 -1.27
C THR A 198 -14.68 0.76 -1.18
N LEU A 199 -15.09 -0.19 -0.33
CA LEU A 199 -14.44 -1.50 -0.22
C LEU A 199 -14.49 -2.25 -1.54
N LEU A 200 -15.62 -2.25 -2.25
CA LEU A 200 -15.73 -2.88 -3.56
C LEU A 200 -14.71 -2.30 -4.55
N LEU A 201 -14.60 -0.98 -4.63
CA LEU A 201 -13.64 -0.31 -5.51
C LEU A 201 -12.19 -0.63 -5.11
N CYS A 202 -11.88 -0.67 -3.81
CA CYS A 202 -10.56 -1.06 -3.31
C CYS A 202 -10.25 -2.53 -3.62
N ILE A 203 -11.23 -3.44 -3.52
CA ILE A 203 -11.06 -4.86 -3.88
C ILE A 203 -10.76 -4.99 -5.38
N VAL A 204 -11.52 -4.31 -6.25
CA VAL A 204 -11.28 -4.33 -7.70
C VAL A 204 -9.87 -3.83 -8.04
N SER A 205 -9.46 -2.71 -7.42
CA SER A 205 -8.10 -2.19 -7.58
C SER A 205 -7.04 -3.17 -7.06
N GLY A 206 -7.29 -3.79 -5.91
CA GLY A 206 -6.42 -4.80 -5.30
C GLY A 206 -6.25 -6.04 -6.18
N ILE A 207 -7.31 -6.50 -6.85
CA ILE A 207 -7.23 -7.61 -7.82
C ILE A 207 -6.33 -7.24 -9.00
N ALA A 208 -6.46 -6.02 -9.54
CA ALA A 208 -5.61 -5.56 -10.63
C ALA A 208 -4.13 -5.53 -10.21
N ILE A 209 -3.82 -5.03 -9.01
CA ILE A 209 -2.47 -5.01 -8.43
C ILE A 209 -1.96 -6.44 -8.21
N MET A 210 -2.79 -7.34 -7.70
CA MET A 210 -2.45 -8.73 -7.47
C MET A 210 -2.11 -9.45 -8.79
N LEU A 211 -2.86 -9.23 -9.86
CA LEU A 211 -2.58 -9.81 -11.18
C LEU A 211 -1.21 -9.35 -11.73
N LEU A 212 -0.87 -8.07 -11.56
CA LEU A 212 0.46 -7.55 -11.90
C LEU A 212 1.55 -8.17 -11.01
N GLY A 213 1.28 -8.35 -9.73
CA GLY A 213 2.18 -9.04 -8.79
C GLY A 213 2.43 -10.50 -9.18
N LEU A 214 1.38 -11.22 -9.59
CA LEU A 214 1.51 -12.59 -10.12
C LEU A 214 2.37 -12.63 -11.38
N ALA A 215 2.19 -11.69 -12.31
CA ALA A 215 3.04 -11.59 -13.49
C ALA A 215 4.52 -11.40 -13.11
N THR A 216 4.80 -10.55 -12.12
CA THR A 216 6.16 -10.37 -11.58
C THR A 216 6.71 -11.69 -10.99
N GLY A 217 5.89 -12.38 -10.19
CA GLY A 217 6.26 -13.67 -9.59
C GLY A 217 6.58 -14.74 -10.63
N ILE A 218 5.79 -14.85 -11.69
CA ILE A 218 6.05 -15.79 -12.80
C ILE A 218 7.37 -15.45 -13.49
N ILE A 219 7.64 -14.17 -13.79
CA ILE A 219 8.89 -13.73 -14.39
C ILE A 219 10.07 -14.09 -13.48
N GLN A 220 9.94 -13.86 -12.18
CA GLN A 220 10.98 -14.21 -11.21
C GLN A 220 11.30 -15.71 -11.21
N VAL A 221 10.27 -16.57 -11.21
CA VAL A 221 10.45 -18.02 -11.27
C VAL A 221 11.14 -18.43 -12.58
N LEU A 222 10.72 -17.88 -13.72
CA LEU A 222 11.33 -18.19 -15.03
C LEU A 222 12.78 -17.72 -15.14
N LEU A 223 13.16 -16.64 -14.46
CA LEU A 223 14.52 -16.10 -14.47
C LEU A 223 15.42 -16.72 -13.38
N THR A 224 14.85 -17.44 -12.40
CA THR A 224 15.62 -18.09 -11.32
C THR A 224 16.81 -18.93 -11.83
N PRO A 225 16.72 -19.73 -12.92
CA PRO A 225 17.87 -20.50 -13.42
C PRO A 225 19.08 -19.64 -13.79
N LEU A 226 18.91 -18.35 -14.09
CA LEU A 226 20.03 -17.46 -14.41
C LEU A 226 20.97 -17.23 -13.21
N TYR A 227 20.48 -17.41 -11.98
CA TYR A 227 21.33 -17.38 -10.79
C TYR A 227 22.32 -18.54 -10.73
N LEU A 228 22.01 -19.67 -11.41
CA LEU A 228 22.92 -20.81 -11.53
C LEU A 228 24.11 -20.49 -12.42
N ILE A 229 23.96 -19.55 -13.38
CA ILE A 229 25.05 -19.13 -14.27
C ILE A 229 25.95 -18.14 -13.53
N SER A 230 25.40 -17.13 -12.93
CA SER A 230 26.11 -16.15 -12.11
C SER A 230 25.10 -15.41 -11.19
N LEU A 231 25.42 -15.32 -9.92
CA LEU A 231 24.61 -14.60 -8.94
C LEU A 231 24.35 -13.14 -9.36
N TRP A 232 25.42 -12.46 -9.77
CA TRP A 232 25.34 -11.06 -10.22
C TRP A 232 24.53 -10.91 -11.52
N PHE A 233 24.76 -11.78 -12.48
CA PHE A 233 24.01 -11.73 -13.74
C PHE A 233 22.53 -11.98 -13.52
N GLY A 234 22.19 -13.03 -12.74
CA GLY A 234 20.81 -13.32 -12.37
C GLY A 234 20.13 -12.13 -11.69
N MET A 235 20.80 -11.47 -10.73
CA MET A 235 20.27 -10.27 -10.05
C MET A 235 20.02 -9.12 -11.03
N VAL A 236 20.97 -8.77 -11.88
CA VAL A 236 20.82 -7.66 -12.84
C VAL A 236 19.65 -7.91 -13.79
N VAL A 237 19.55 -9.14 -14.33
CA VAL A 237 18.44 -9.50 -15.23
C VAL A 237 17.10 -9.46 -14.48
N MET A 238 17.01 -10.00 -13.27
CA MET A 238 15.80 -9.92 -12.46
C MET A 238 15.37 -8.47 -12.21
N TRP A 239 16.29 -7.57 -11.89
CA TRP A 239 15.99 -6.17 -11.69
C TRP A 239 15.49 -5.49 -12.95
N LEU A 240 16.12 -5.80 -14.09
CA LEU A 240 15.75 -5.23 -15.39
C LEU A 240 14.27 -5.52 -15.74
N PHE A 241 13.78 -6.72 -15.41
CA PHE A 241 12.41 -7.13 -15.70
C PHE A 241 11.42 -6.77 -14.58
N SER A 242 11.82 -6.85 -13.31
CA SER A 242 10.92 -6.59 -12.19
C SER A 242 10.69 -5.10 -11.94
N LEU A 243 11.68 -4.24 -12.20
CA LEU A 243 11.58 -2.81 -11.93
C LEU A 243 10.46 -2.12 -12.73
N PRO A 244 10.33 -2.31 -14.07
CA PRO A 244 9.23 -1.71 -14.82
C PRO A 244 7.85 -2.14 -14.32
N ILE A 245 7.70 -3.41 -13.96
CA ILE A 245 6.42 -3.93 -13.45
C ILE A 245 6.13 -3.37 -12.06
N ALA A 246 7.12 -3.26 -11.19
CA ALA A 246 6.98 -2.65 -9.87
C ALA A 246 6.58 -1.17 -9.98
N VAL A 247 7.18 -0.43 -10.92
CA VAL A 247 6.81 0.97 -11.21
C VAL A 247 5.37 1.05 -11.69
N LEU A 248 4.97 0.23 -12.66
CA LEU A 248 3.60 0.19 -13.19
C LEU A 248 2.59 -0.15 -12.09
N ASN A 249 2.91 -1.15 -11.27
CA ASN A 249 2.09 -1.56 -10.14
C ASN A 249 1.91 -0.43 -9.11
N GLY A 250 2.99 0.28 -8.79
CA GLY A 250 2.95 1.44 -7.91
C GLY A 250 2.10 2.58 -8.49
N MET A 251 2.24 2.88 -9.78
CA MET A 251 1.46 3.93 -10.46
C MET A 251 -0.04 3.60 -10.47
N ILE A 252 -0.43 2.37 -10.80
CA ILE A 252 -1.83 1.94 -10.82
C ILE A 252 -2.40 1.89 -9.40
N GLY A 253 -1.64 1.34 -8.45
CA GLY A 253 -2.08 1.22 -7.06
C GLY A 253 -2.32 2.57 -6.40
N LEU A 254 -1.35 3.46 -6.47
CA LEU A 254 -1.48 4.82 -5.91
C LEU A 254 -2.52 5.64 -6.68
N GLY A 255 -2.58 5.50 -8.02
CA GLY A 255 -3.53 6.21 -8.86
C GLY A 255 -4.97 5.84 -8.53
N SER A 256 -5.29 4.55 -8.47
CA SER A 256 -6.65 4.10 -8.14
C SER A 256 -7.07 4.48 -6.72
N ALA A 257 -6.18 4.35 -5.75
CA ALA A 257 -6.48 4.74 -4.38
C ALA A 257 -6.65 6.26 -4.23
N SER A 258 -5.86 7.07 -4.94
CA SER A 258 -6.01 8.53 -5.00
C SER A 258 -7.35 8.94 -5.62
N GLU A 259 -7.79 8.29 -6.72
CA GLU A 259 -9.08 8.58 -7.35
C GLU A 259 -10.27 8.23 -6.44
N ILE A 260 -10.21 7.08 -5.75
CA ILE A 260 -11.24 6.71 -4.78
C ILE A 260 -11.30 7.72 -3.64
N TYR A 261 -10.14 8.11 -3.10
CA TYR A 261 -10.05 9.08 -2.02
C TYR A 261 -10.62 10.45 -2.43
N HIS A 262 -10.26 10.93 -3.62
CA HIS A 262 -10.73 12.20 -4.15
C HIS A 262 -12.25 12.23 -4.36
N ALA A 263 -12.83 11.20 -4.98
CA ALA A 263 -14.27 11.07 -5.17
C ALA A 263 -15.05 11.07 -3.84
N LEU A 264 -14.45 10.54 -2.77
CA LEU A 264 -15.02 10.58 -1.43
C LEU A 264 -14.98 11.99 -0.81
N THR A 265 -13.88 12.72 -1.00
CA THR A 265 -13.72 14.08 -0.45
C THR A 265 -14.65 15.07 -1.13
N GLU A 266 -14.76 15.07 -2.45
CA GLU A 266 -15.67 15.95 -3.21
C GLU A 266 -17.14 15.77 -2.79
N THR A 267 -17.57 14.53 -2.66
CA THR A 267 -18.96 14.24 -2.24
C THR A 267 -19.25 14.59 -0.79
N THR A 268 -18.24 14.76 0.05
CA THR A 268 -18.39 15.17 1.45
C THR A 268 -18.45 16.70 1.58
N GLN A 269 -17.74 17.43 0.72
CA GLN A 269 -17.77 18.91 0.68
C GLN A 269 -19.08 19.46 0.13
N ASN A 270 -19.77 18.71 -0.72
CA ASN A 270 -21.03 19.11 -1.35
C ASN A 270 -22.27 18.80 -0.50
N ARG A 271 -22.09 18.32 0.73
CA ARG A 271 -23.17 18.08 1.72
C ARG A 271 -23.11 19.08 2.86
#